data_8983497a1b61a1f8e5cfe0241b308d5a
#
_entry.id   8983497a1b61a1f8e5cfe0241b308d5a
#
_cell.length_a   1.000
_cell.length_b   1.000
_cell.length_c   1.000
_cell.angle_alpha   90.00
_cell.angle_beta   90.00
_cell.angle_gamma   90.00
#
_symmetry.space_group_name_H-M   'P 1'
#
loop_
_entity.id
_entity.type
_entity.pdbx_description
1 polymer ?
#
loop_
_entity_poly.entity_id
_entity_poly.type
_entity_poly.pdbx_seq_one_letter_code
_entity_poly.pdbx_strand_id
1 'polypeptide(L)'
;YMFKKIISIVSAAALGVCCLTGCSNEAAPDKEAKELKKITVAEVTHSVFYAPQYVAMSQGFFEEEGLEIDLVNAQGADKTMAALISGDADIGLMGPEASIYIYNQGEEDYAVNFAQLTQCDGSFLVSREKIDNFSYEDLKGKEVLGGRAGGVPLMTLEYVLKQNGVEIGEDKDKGQCNVRTDVQFAAMAGAFAAGEADFTTAFEPTATQLEKEGTGYIVTSIGKDSGKIPYTAYSATKSYMKDNKEVLEKFTRALYKAQMWCKDATDKEIAEAIQPYFEDNSIDELVTVAKQYRKIGAWCENPYFEEESLNNLMKVMETAGELEKEAPYDKIVDTSIAQDVIDENK
;
A
#
# COMPACT_ATOMS: atom_id res chain seq x y z
N TYR A 1 -1.94 -3.82 62.88
CA TYR A 1 -0.82 -3.80 63.84
C TYR A 1 0.46 -3.52 63.06
N MET A 2 0.94 -2.30 63.07
CA MET A 2 1.97 -1.75 63.98
C MET A 2 3.32 -2.43 63.74
N PHE A 3 4.41 -1.78 63.49
CA PHE A 3 5.18 -0.64 63.87
C PHE A 3 6.57 -0.78 63.27
N LYS A 4 7.11 0.20 62.75
CA LYS A 4 8.15 1.21 63.08
C LYS A 4 9.57 0.77 62.68
N LYS A 5 10.21 1.57 61.84
CA LYS A 5 11.26 2.64 62.12
C LYS A 5 12.57 2.03 62.64
N ILE A 6 13.74 2.43 62.19
CA ILE A 6 14.55 3.66 62.35
C ILE A 6 15.94 3.41 61.75
N ILE A 7 16.50 4.17 60.81
CA ILE A 7 17.53 5.24 60.92
C ILE A 7 18.91 4.79 61.50
N SER A 8 19.99 5.08 60.76
CA SER A 8 21.16 5.92 61.05
C SER A 8 22.35 5.54 60.19
N ILE A 9 22.90 6.33 59.32
CA ILE A 9 23.87 7.48 59.42
C ILE A 9 25.17 7.05 60.13
N VAL A 10 26.29 7.23 59.40
CA VAL A 10 27.52 7.95 59.74
C VAL A 10 28.74 7.45 58.94
N SER A 11 29.17 8.19 57.99
CA SER A 11 30.45 8.83 57.73
C SER A 11 31.74 8.16 58.21
N ALA A 12 32.72 8.04 57.31
CA ALA A 12 34.05 8.62 57.51
C ALA A 12 34.93 8.48 56.25
N ALA A 13 35.57 9.55 55.94
CA ALA A 13 36.53 9.73 54.86
C ALA A 13 37.87 9.08 55.18
N ALA A 14 38.55 8.61 54.12
CA ALA A 14 40.00 8.51 54.11
C ALA A 14 40.55 8.79 52.73
N LEU A 15 41.33 9.85 52.67
CA LEU A 15 42.17 10.23 51.53
C LEU A 15 43.25 9.18 51.28
N GLY A 16 43.47 8.90 50.00
CA GLY A 16 44.63 8.14 49.52
C GLY A 16 44.94 8.61 48.10
N VAL A 17 45.86 9.54 48.00
CA VAL A 17 46.54 9.99 46.78
C VAL A 17 47.48 8.90 46.33
N CYS A 18 47.46 8.47 45.05
CA CYS A 18 48.68 8.19 44.27
C CYS A 18 48.41 7.85 42.80
N CYS A 19 48.98 8.70 41.95
CA CYS A 19 49.73 8.46 40.70
C CYS A 19 49.03 7.95 39.44
N LEU A 20 48.80 8.90 38.58
CA LEU A 20 49.10 9.00 37.13
C LEU A 20 49.76 7.75 36.49
N THR A 21 49.00 7.05 35.62
CA THR A 21 49.49 6.57 34.34
C THR A 21 48.39 6.72 33.33
N GLY A 22 48.65 7.59 32.33
CA GLY A 22 47.72 7.85 31.25
C GLY A 22 47.59 6.62 30.34
N CYS A 23 46.34 6.24 30.10
CA CYS A 23 45.94 5.61 28.87
C CYS A 23 44.79 6.48 28.34
N SER A 24 45.11 7.25 27.33
CA SER A 24 44.14 7.95 26.50
C SER A 24 43.34 6.86 25.75
N ASN A 25 42.21 6.45 26.33
CA ASN A 25 41.15 5.84 25.59
C ASN A 25 40.35 7.02 25.04
N GLU A 26 40.58 7.41 23.79
CA GLU A 26 39.63 8.19 23.04
C GLU A 26 38.34 7.38 22.99
N ALA A 27 37.41 7.71 23.87
CA ALA A 27 36.03 7.32 23.72
C ALA A 27 35.57 7.92 22.38
N ALA A 28 35.26 7.04 21.43
CA ALA A 28 34.56 7.47 20.23
C ALA A 28 33.34 8.31 20.65
N PRO A 29 33.06 9.43 19.99
CA PRO A 29 31.90 10.23 20.33
C PRO A 29 30.67 9.32 20.27
N ASP A 30 29.95 9.22 21.40
CA ASP A 30 28.58 8.71 21.39
C ASP A 30 27.86 9.44 20.27
N LYS A 31 27.49 8.72 19.20
CA LYS A 31 26.52 9.24 18.25
C LYS A 31 25.24 9.41 19.07
N GLU A 32 24.94 10.65 19.44
CA GLU A 32 23.61 10.99 19.93
C GLU A 32 22.62 10.32 18.97
N ALA A 33 21.81 9.41 19.48
CA ALA A 33 20.78 8.76 18.70
C ALA A 33 19.86 9.90 18.21
N LYS A 34 19.86 10.15 16.89
CA LYS A 34 19.06 11.19 16.27
C LYS A 34 17.60 10.83 16.58
N GLU A 35 16.88 11.68 17.27
CA GLU A 35 15.47 11.48 17.55
C GLU A 35 14.72 11.43 16.22
N LEU A 36 14.07 10.29 15.94
CA LEU A 36 13.32 10.08 14.71
C LEU A 36 11.95 10.78 14.83
N LYS A 37 11.53 11.44 13.77
CA LYS A 37 10.19 12.01 13.69
C LYS A 37 9.20 10.89 13.35
N LYS A 38 8.26 10.62 14.26
CA LYS A 38 7.22 9.61 14.04
C LYS A 38 6.18 10.14 13.05
N ILE A 39 5.85 9.31 12.04
CA ILE A 39 4.86 9.55 10.99
C ILE A 39 3.89 8.38 10.95
N THR A 40 2.60 8.67 11.11
CA THR A 40 1.55 7.67 10.99
C THR A 40 1.12 7.55 9.52
N VAL A 41 1.32 6.35 8.95
CA VAL A 41 0.92 6.02 7.58
C VAL A 41 -0.23 5.03 7.63
N ALA A 42 -1.39 5.39 7.08
CA ALA A 42 -2.51 4.49 6.93
C ALA A 42 -2.49 3.83 5.55
N GLU A 43 -2.47 2.51 5.50
CA GLU A 43 -2.57 1.73 4.25
C GLU A 43 -3.95 1.06 4.11
N VAL A 44 -4.41 0.92 2.88
CA VAL A 44 -5.72 0.29 2.55
C VAL A 44 -5.79 -1.16 2.99
N THR A 45 -4.70 -1.90 2.82
CA THR A 45 -4.59 -3.33 3.15
C THR A 45 -3.14 -3.68 3.38
N HIS A 46 -2.89 -4.75 4.15
CA HIS A 46 -1.56 -5.30 4.33
C HIS A 46 -1.27 -6.28 3.20
N SER A 47 -0.46 -5.89 2.21
CA SER A 47 -0.25 -6.69 1.00
C SER A 47 1.16 -6.52 0.45
N VAL A 48 1.74 -7.62 -0.06
CA VAL A 48 3.00 -7.62 -0.82
C VAL A 48 2.91 -6.70 -2.05
N PHE A 49 1.71 -6.30 -2.46
CA PHE A 49 1.50 -5.29 -3.49
C PHE A 49 2.19 -3.95 -3.18
N TYR A 50 2.43 -3.67 -1.90
CA TYR A 50 3.14 -2.48 -1.44
C TYR A 50 4.62 -2.77 -1.08
N ALA A 51 5.22 -3.80 -1.68
CA ALA A 51 6.58 -4.23 -1.33
C ALA A 51 7.62 -3.10 -1.24
N PRO A 52 7.67 -2.08 -2.12
CA PRO A 52 8.66 -1.01 -1.95
C PRO A 52 8.50 -0.21 -0.64
N GLN A 53 7.27 -0.09 -0.09
CA GLN A 53 7.06 0.51 1.24
C GLN A 53 7.72 -0.32 2.34
N TYR A 54 7.49 -1.64 2.34
CA TYR A 54 8.09 -2.52 3.36
C TYR A 54 9.59 -2.65 3.20
N VAL A 55 10.11 -2.58 1.97
CA VAL A 55 11.55 -2.48 1.70
C VAL A 55 12.11 -1.19 2.29
N ALA A 56 11.46 -0.04 2.10
CA ALA A 56 11.90 1.23 2.69
C ALA A 56 11.99 1.14 4.22
N MET A 57 11.06 0.44 4.86
CA MET A 57 11.04 0.21 6.29
C MET A 57 12.15 -0.77 6.72
N SER A 58 12.23 -1.94 6.09
CA SER A 58 13.15 -3.01 6.50
C SER A 58 14.63 -2.69 6.22
N GLN A 59 14.90 -1.90 5.16
CA GLN A 59 16.25 -1.46 4.81
C GLN A 59 16.69 -0.20 5.57
N GLY A 60 15.82 0.36 6.41
CA GLY A 60 16.14 1.55 7.21
C GLY A 60 16.16 2.85 6.42
N PHE A 61 15.56 2.91 5.23
CA PHE A 61 15.61 4.11 4.39
C PHE A 61 14.83 5.27 4.98
N PHE A 62 13.76 5.01 5.73
CA PHE A 62 13.04 6.04 6.47
C PHE A 62 13.85 6.55 7.66
N GLU A 63 14.54 5.68 8.40
CA GLU A 63 15.39 6.04 9.52
C GLU A 63 16.61 6.85 9.07
N GLU A 64 17.20 6.57 7.90
CA GLU A 64 18.26 7.37 7.29
C GLU A 64 17.81 8.82 7.04
N GLU A 65 16.55 9.03 6.69
CA GLU A 65 15.92 10.34 6.53
C GLU A 65 15.44 10.95 7.86
N GLY A 66 15.60 10.25 8.97
CA GLY A 66 15.18 10.69 10.31
C GLY A 66 13.69 10.53 10.57
N LEU A 67 13.04 9.57 9.91
CA LEU A 67 11.63 9.23 10.07
C LEU A 67 11.47 7.85 10.72
N GLU A 68 10.46 7.72 11.59
CA GLU A 68 9.94 6.45 12.10
C GLU A 68 8.52 6.27 11.60
N ILE A 69 8.26 5.17 10.89
CA ILE A 69 6.93 4.91 10.32
C ILE A 69 6.09 4.07 11.27
N ASP A 70 4.95 4.64 11.68
CA ASP A 70 3.87 3.93 12.38
C ASP A 70 2.82 3.53 11.34
N LEU A 71 2.87 2.27 10.90
CA LEU A 71 2.01 1.77 9.84
C LEU A 71 0.71 1.23 10.39
N VAL A 72 -0.42 1.74 9.88
CA VAL A 72 -1.77 1.36 10.28
C VAL A 72 -2.52 0.75 9.09
N ASN A 73 -3.02 -0.47 9.24
CA ASN A 73 -3.90 -1.09 8.24
C ASN A 73 -5.35 -0.62 8.44
N ALA A 74 -5.83 0.26 7.59
CA ALA A 74 -7.18 0.84 7.68
C ALA A 74 -8.28 -0.07 7.13
N GLN A 75 -7.93 -1.07 6.32
CA GLN A 75 -8.85 -2.03 5.71
C GLN A 75 -9.91 -1.39 4.77
N GLY A 76 -9.48 -0.47 3.93
CA GLY A 76 -10.30 0.17 2.90
C GLY A 76 -9.87 1.60 2.59
N ALA A 77 -10.00 2.03 1.33
CA ALA A 77 -9.62 3.38 0.91
C ALA A 77 -10.48 4.47 1.59
N ASP A 78 -11.76 4.20 1.80
CA ASP A 78 -12.68 5.06 2.54
C ASP A 78 -12.23 5.29 3.99
N LYS A 79 -11.77 4.23 4.66
CA LYS A 79 -11.26 4.32 6.04
C LYS A 79 -9.88 4.98 6.09
N THR A 80 -9.02 4.73 5.10
CA THR A 80 -7.74 5.42 4.95
C THR A 80 -7.95 6.92 4.77
N MET A 81 -8.88 7.32 3.90
CA MET A 81 -9.23 8.72 3.70
C MET A 81 -9.83 9.33 4.96
N ALA A 82 -10.70 8.61 5.67
CA ALA A 82 -11.27 9.09 6.93
C ALA A 82 -10.18 9.35 7.98
N ALA A 83 -9.21 8.42 8.13
CA ALA A 83 -8.07 8.61 9.04
C ALA A 83 -7.21 9.82 8.66
N LEU A 84 -7.03 10.08 7.36
CA LEU A 84 -6.28 11.22 6.88
C LEU A 84 -7.00 12.55 7.17
N ILE A 85 -8.29 12.64 6.88
CA ILE A 85 -9.09 13.87 7.10
C ILE A 85 -9.30 14.15 8.59
N SER A 86 -9.43 13.10 9.43
CA SER A 86 -9.54 13.27 10.88
C SER A 86 -8.22 13.66 11.57
N GLY A 87 -7.06 13.47 10.88
CA GLY A 87 -5.73 13.66 11.46
C GLY A 87 -5.25 12.47 12.29
N ASP A 88 -5.91 11.31 12.22
CA ASP A 88 -5.45 10.07 12.85
C ASP A 88 -4.27 9.46 12.07
N ALA A 89 -4.09 9.84 10.81
CA ALA A 89 -2.93 9.53 10.00
C ALA A 89 -2.37 10.79 9.34
N ASP A 90 -1.04 10.87 9.21
CA ASP A 90 -0.32 11.95 8.53
C ASP A 90 -0.32 11.75 7.02
N ILE A 91 -0.17 10.51 6.59
CA ILE A 91 -0.08 10.08 5.18
C ILE A 91 -1.02 8.90 4.97
N GLY A 92 -1.75 8.91 3.86
CA GLY A 92 -2.59 7.80 3.43
C GLY A 92 -2.03 7.15 2.17
N LEU A 93 -1.91 5.82 2.16
CA LEU A 93 -1.63 5.02 0.97
C LEU A 93 -2.94 4.39 0.48
N MET A 94 -3.47 4.91 -0.63
CA MET A 94 -4.76 4.48 -1.18
C MET A 94 -4.85 4.80 -2.67
N GLY A 95 -5.95 4.36 -3.30
CA GLY A 95 -6.25 4.73 -4.68
C GLY A 95 -6.57 6.21 -4.80
N PRO A 96 -6.07 6.90 -5.86
CA PRO A 96 -6.31 8.33 -6.07
C PRO A 96 -7.79 8.68 -6.33
N GLU A 97 -8.66 7.70 -6.60
CA GLU A 97 -10.11 7.91 -6.69
C GLU A 97 -10.66 8.53 -5.40
N ALA A 98 -10.10 8.16 -4.26
CA ALA A 98 -10.50 8.73 -2.98
C ALA A 98 -10.24 10.25 -2.92
N SER A 99 -9.15 10.73 -3.51
CA SER A 99 -8.86 12.17 -3.64
C SER A 99 -9.83 12.85 -4.59
N ILE A 100 -10.25 12.18 -5.69
CA ILE A 100 -11.27 12.68 -6.61
C ILE A 100 -12.61 12.86 -5.89
N TYR A 101 -13.03 11.82 -5.14
CA TYR A 101 -14.31 11.87 -4.40
C TYR A 101 -14.33 12.99 -3.36
N ILE A 102 -13.28 13.09 -2.51
CA ILE A 102 -13.26 14.07 -1.44
C ILE A 102 -13.18 15.52 -1.99
N TYR A 103 -12.45 15.71 -3.09
CA TYR A 103 -12.40 16.99 -3.80
C TYR A 103 -13.77 17.38 -4.35
N ASN A 104 -14.47 16.44 -5.01
CA ASN A 104 -15.79 16.68 -5.60
C ASN A 104 -16.89 16.90 -4.54
N GLN A 105 -16.73 16.35 -3.34
CA GLN A 105 -17.61 16.63 -2.20
C GLN A 105 -17.42 18.03 -1.62
N GLY A 106 -16.40 18.77 -2.06
CA GLY A 106 -16.17 20.14 -1.64
C GLY A 106 -15.43 20.27 -0.31
N GLU A 107 -14.70 19.21 0.12
CA GLU A 107 -13.83 19.29 1.28
C GLU A 107 -12.76 20.38 1.06
N GLU A 108 -12.61 21.32 1.99
CA GLU A 108 -11.68 22.43 1.84
C GLU A 108 -10.22 22.00 2.03
N ASP A 109 -9.98 21.08 2.97
CA ASP A 109 -8.67 20.50 3.26
C ASP A 109 -8.56 19.07 2.67
N TYR A 110 -8.90 18.94 1.40
CA TYR A 110 -8.88 17.67 0.69
C TYR A 110 -7.48 17.07 0.57
N ALA A 111 -7.43 15.76 0.30
CA ALA A 111 -6.18 15.03 0.11
C ALA A 111 -5.57 15.28 -1.27
N VAL A 112 -4.25 15.52 -1.27
CA VAL A 112 -3.41 15.71 -2.46
C VAL A 112 -2.42 14.56 -2.55
N ASN A 113 -2.34 13.92 -3.72
CA ASN A 113 -1.37 12.85 -3.99
C ASN A 113 0.00 13.44 -4.30
N PHE A 114 1.05 12.97 -3.66
CA PHE A 114 2.41 13.51 -3.83
C PHE A 114 3.45 12.49 -4.26
N ALA A 115 3.16 11.19 -4.15
CA ALA A 115 4.08 10.13 -4.58
C ALA A 115 3.29 8.87 -4.99
N GLN A 116 3.62 8.29 -6.16
CA GLN A 116 2.98 7.09 -6.66
C GLN A 116 3.77 5.83 -6.27
N LEU A 117 3.07 4.77 -5.86
CA LEU A 117 3.68 3.49 -5.48
C LEU A 117 3.44 2.40 -6.51
N THR A 118 2.18 2.22 -6.95
CA THR A 118 1.80 1.16 -7.90
C THR A 118 1.13 1.74 -9.13
N GLN A 119 1.29 1.07 -10.29
CA GLN A 119 0.91 1.60 -11.59
C GLN A 119 0.00 0.69 -12.42
N CYS A 120 -0.58 -0.34 -11.81
CA CYS A 120 -1.65 -1.18 -12.36
C CYS A 120 -2.40 -1.87 -11.24
N ASP A 121 -3.53 -2.51 -11.56
CA ASP A 121 -4.27 -3.32 -10.60
C ASP A 121 -3.40 -4.47 -10.07
N GLY A 122 -3.35 -4.65 -8.77
CA GLY A 122 -2.59 -5.71 -8.10
C GLY A 122 -3.41 -6.97 -7.84
N SER A 123 -4.68 -7.01 -8.24
CA SER A 123 -5.53 -8.17 -8.02
C SER A 123 -5.42 -9.22 -9.12
N PHE A 124 -5.68 -10.43 -8.71
CA PHE A 124 -5.80 -11.60 -9.56
C PHE A 124 -7.24 -12.09 -9.54
N LEU A 125 -7.73 -12.52 -10.69
CA LEU A 125 -8.99 -13.25 -10.78
C LEU A 125 -8.75 -14.70 -10.39
N VAL A 126 -9.47 -15.17 -9.39
CA VAL A 126 -9.38 -16.54 -8.86
C VAL A 126 -10.67 -17.25 -9.15
N SER A 127 -10.59 -18.39 -9.84
CA SER A 127 -11.73 -19.27 -10.13
C SER A 127 -11.83 -20.38 -9.09
N ARG A 128 -13.04 -20.81 -8.77
CA ARG A 128 -13.28 -21.99 -7.93
C ARG A 128 -12.83 -23.27 -8.60
N GLU A 129 -13.02 -23.34 -9.91
CA GLU A 129 -12.67 -24.50 -10.71
C GLU A 129 -11.41 -24.22 -11.53
N LYS A 130 -10.64 -25.27 -11.81
CA LYS A 130 -9.48 -25.15 -12.68
C LYS A 130 -9.90 -24.88 -14.12
N ILE A 131 -9.36 -23.81 -14.71
CA ILE A 131 -9.60 -23.43 -16.11
C ILE A 131 -8.25 -23.38 -16.82
N ASP A 132 -7.99 -24.32 -17.75
CA ASP A 132 -6.67 -24.44 -18.39
C ASP A 132 -6.38 -23.31 -19.41
N ASN A 133 -7.42 -22.78 -20.07
CA ASN A 133 -7.30 -21.70 -21.06
C ASN A 133 -8.37 -20.65 -20.79
N PHE A 134 -8.23 -19.92 -19.69
CA PHE A 134 -9.19 -18.91 -19.30
C PHE A 134 -9.38 -17.83 -20.37
N SER A 135 -10.64 -17.50 -20.59
CA SER A 135 -11.08 -16.31 -21.32
C SER A 135 -12.19 -15.62 -20.52
N TYR A 136 -12.40 -14.33 -20.76
CA TYR A 136 -13.47 -13.59 -20.06
C TYR A 136 -14.87 -14.10 -20.41
N GLU A 137 -15.04 -14.88 -21.51
CA GLU A 137 -16.27 -15.60 -21.82
C GLU A 137 -16.69 -16.61 -20.73
N ASP A 138 -15.71 -17.14 -19.96
CA ASP A 138 -15.95 -18.10 -18.87
C ASP A 138 -16.69 -17.45 -17.68
N LEU A 139 -16.78 -16.12 -17.64
CA LEU A 139 -17.52 -15.37 -16.63
C LEU A 139 -19.01 -15.19 -16.97
N LYS A 140 -19.43 -15.53 -18.19
CA LYS A 140 -20.84 -15.41 -18.58
C LYS A 140 -21.72 -16.31 -17.75
N GLY A 141 -22.76 -15.75 -17.13
CA GLY A 141 -23.68 -16.46 -16.24
C GLY A 141 -23.10 -16.81 -14.87
N LYS A 142 -21.93 -16.29 -14.51
CA LYS A 142 -21.21 -16.57 -13.28
C LYS A 142 -21.34 -15.43 -12.25
N GLU A 143 -21.00 -15.76 -11.01
CA GLU A 143 -20.88 -14.79 -9.92
C GLU A 143 -19.43 -14.52 -9.58
N VAL A 144 -19.10 -13.23 -9.40
CA VAL A 144 -17.77 -12.76 -9.01
C VAL A 144 -17.90 -11.90 -7.76
N LEU A 145 -17.13 -12.20 -6.71
CA LEU A 145 -16.94 -11.26 -5.61
C LEU A 145 -16.00 -10.16 -6.08
N GLY A 146 -16.55 -8.96 -6.31
CA GLY A 146 -15.83 -7.85 -6.95
C GLY A 146 -15.27 -6.82 -5.97
N GLY A 147 -15.77 -6.81 -4.73
CA GLY A 147 -15.37 -5.85 -3.71
C GLY A 147 -16.34 -4.68 -3.55
N ARG A 148 -15.87 -3.62 -2.90
CA ARG A 148 -16.71 -2.48 -2.53
C ARG A 148 -17.03 -1.59 -3.74
N ALA A 149 -18.29 -1.19 -3.87
CA ALA A 149 -18.72 -0.19 -4.85
C ALA A 149 -17.91 1.12 -4.71
N GLY A 150 -17.52 1.71 -5.83
CA GLY A 150 -16.71 2.94 -5.89
C GLY A 150 -15.23 2.76 -5.53
N GLY A 151 -14.76 1.55 -5.24
CA GLY A 151 -13.35 1.24 -5.05
C GLY A 151 -12.65 0.89 -6.36
N VAL A 152 -11.37 1.28 -6.51
CA VAL A 152 -10.58 0.99 -7.73
C VAL A 152 -10.58 -0.49 -8.09
N PRO A 153 -10.46 -1.47 -7.14
CA PRO A 153 -10.48 -2.89 -7.49
C PRO A 153 -11.74 -3.30 -8.24
N LEU A 154 -12.92 -2.88 -7.76
CA LEU A 154 -14.19 -3.16 -8.43
C LEU A 154 -14.28 -2.47 -9.79
N MET A 155 -13.99 -1.17 -9.84
CA MET A 155 -14.09 -0.38 -11.06
C MET A 155 -13.16 -0.90 -12.16
N THR A 156 -11.96 -1.36 -11.79
CA THR A 156 -11.00 -1.94 -12.73
C THR A 156 -11.49 -3.29 -13.23
N LEU A 157 -12.03 -4.14 -12.36
CA LEU A 157 -12.65 -5.42 -12.76
C LEU A 157 -13.78 -5.16 -13.76
N GLU A 158 -14.71 -4.27 -13.45
CA GLU A 158 -15.82 -3.93 -14.34
C GLU A 158 -15.35 -3.36 -15.67
N TYR A 159 -14.31 -2.51 -15.65
CA TYR A 159 -13.68 -1.99 -16.86
C TYR A 159 -13.15 -3.12 -17.74
N VAL A 160 -12.38 -4.05 -17.17
CA VAL A 160 -11.82 -5.19 -17.89
C VAL A 160 -12.92 -6.11 -18.44
N LEU A 161 -13.97 -6.41 -17.65
CA LEU A 161 -15.11 -7.19 -18.09
C LEU A 161 -15.80 -6.56 -19.31
N LYS A 162 -16.10 -5.27 -19.24
CA LYS A 162 -16.75 -4.51 -20.34
C LYS A 162 -15.86 -4.45 -21.58
N GLN A 163 -14.54 -4.26 -21.43
CA GLN A 163 -13.58 -4.28 -22.54
C GLN A 163 -13.54 -5.65 -23.26
N ASN A 164 -13.80 -6.73 -22.53
CA ASN A 164 -13.83 -8.09 -23.07
C ASN A 164 -15.24 -8.56 -23.45
N GLY A 165 -16.22 -7.65 -23.55
CA GLY A 165 -17.57 -7.96 -24.00
C GLY A 165 -18.42 -8.76 -23.01
N VAL A 166 -18.05 -8.77 -21.73
CA VAL A 166 -18.84 -9.36 -20.65
C VAL A 166 -19.86 -8.35 -20.16
N GLU A 167 -21.12 -8.65 -20.30
CA GLU A 167 -22.21 -7.85 -19.76
C GLU A 167 -22.36 -8.09 -18.26
N ILE A 168 -22.39 -7.02 -17.47
CA ILE A 168 -22.53 -7.08 -16.01
C ILE A 168 -24.01 -6.96 -15.66
N GLY A 169 -24.53 -7.88 -14.86
CA GLY A 169 -25.90 -7.89 -14.41
C GLY A 169 -26.27 -9.18 -13.71
N GLU A 170 -27.51 -9.28 -13.25
CA GLU A 170 -27.99 -10.44 -12.47
C GLU A 170 -28.66 -11.53 -13.31
N ASP A 171 -28.95 -11.25 -14.59
CA ASP A 171 -29.68 -12.18 -15.49
C ASP A 171 -28.69 -13.21 -16.09
N LYS A 172 -28.47 -14.31 -15.35
CA LYS A 172 -27.60 -15.40 -15.76
C LYS A 172 -28.06 -16.09 -17.05
N ASP A 173 -29.36 -16.14 -17.30
CA ASP A 173 -29.93 -16.78 -18.50
C ASP A 173 -29.61 -15.99 -19.78
N LYS A 174 -29.36 -14.69 -19.65
CA LYS A 174 -28.83 -13.82 -20.71
C LYS A 174 -27.29 -13.85 -20.79
N GLY A 175 -26.62 -14.60 -19.94
CA GLY A 175 -25.18 -14.65 -19.90
C GLY A 175 -24.54 -13.45 -19.20
N GLN A 176 -25.27 -12.70 -18.40
CA GLN A 176 -24.70 -11.60 -17.60
C GLN A 176 -23.83 -12.16 -16.48
N CYS A 177 -22.73 -11.49 -16.19
CA CYS A 177 -21.87 -11.76 -15.04
C CYS A 177 -22.37 -10.95 -13.84
N ASN A 178 -22.74 -11.63 -12.75
CA ASN A 178 -23.13 -10.97 -11.53
C ASN A 178 -21.89 -10.61 -10.69
N VAL A 179 -21.51 -9.34 -10.74
CA VAL A 179 -20.39 -8.80 -9.92
C VAL A 179 -20.97 -8.34 -8.58
N ARG A 180 -20.73 -9.12 -7.54
CA ARG A 180 -21.26 -8.88 -6.19
C ARG A 180 -20.42 -7.86 -5.43
N THR A 181 -21.10 -6.92 -4.77
CA THR A 181 -20.49 -5.84 -3.97
C THR A 181 -20.93 -5.85 -2.51
N ASP A 182 -21.69 -6.86 -2.11
CA ASP A 182 -22.27 -7.02 -0.78
C ASP A 182 -21.28 -7.60 0.26
N VAL A 183 -20.14 -8.15 -0.19
CA VAL A 183 -19.11 -8.71 0.68
C VAL A 183 -18.01 -7.70 0.93
N GLN A 184 -17.72 -7.42 2.19
CA GLN A 184 -16.63 -6.52 2.59
C GLN A 184 -15.28 -7.06 2.11
N PHE A 185 -14.39 -6.18 1.66
CA PHE A 185 -13.08 -6.53 1.10
C PHE A 185 -12.31 -7.55 1.95
N ALA A 186 -12.20 -7.32 3.25
CA ALA A 186 -11.50 -8.21 4.18
C ALA A 186 -12.15 -9.60 4.34
N ALA A 187 -13.43 -9.76 3.95
CA ALA A 187 -14.18 -11.01 4.07
C ALA A 187 -14.24 -11.81 2.75
N MET A 188 -13.82 -11.23 1.62
CA MET A 188 -14.00 -11.83 0.29
C MET A 188 -13.35 -13.19 0.15
N ALA A 189 -12.10 -13.36 0.60
CA ALA A 189 -11.40 -14.64 0.51
C ALA A 189 -12.10 -15.74 1.31
N GLY A 190 -12.58 -15.42 2.52
CA GLY A 190 -13.34 -16.34 3.36
C GLY A 190 -14.70 -16.72 2.74
N ALA A 191 -15.45 -15.75 2.22
CA ALA A 191 -16.71 -15.98 1.54
C ALA A 191 -16.52 -16.85 0.27
N PHE A 192 -15.48 -16.56 -0.50
CA PHE A 192 -15.12 -17.39 -1.64
C PHE A 192 -14.76 -18.81 -1.22
N ALA A 193 -13.90 -19.01 -0.23
CA ALA A 193 -13.54 -20.34 0.28
C ALA A 193 -14.77 -21.11 0.81
N ALA A 194 -15.74 -20.41 1.40
CA ALA A 194 -17.01 -20.98 1.85
C ALA A 194 -17.99 -21.36 0.72
N GLY A 195 -17.71 -21.02 -0.53
CA GLY A 195 -18.52 -21.43 -1.67
C GLY A 195 -19.52 -20.38 -2.16
N GLU A 196 -19.40 -19.13 -1.78
CA GLU A 196 -20.41 -18.12 -2.06
C GLU A 196 -20.43 -17.59 -3.50
N ALA A 197 -19.36 -17.78 -4.28
CA ALA A 197 -19.30 -17.32 -5.67
C ALA A 197 -18.43 -18.26 -6.54
N ASP A 198 -18.55 -18.13 -7.87
CA ASP A 198 -17.74 -18.90 -8.83
C ASP A 198 -16.31 -18.33 -8.95
N PHE A 199 -16.18 -17.02 -8.82
CA PHE A 199 -14.92 -16.28 -8.91
C PHE A 199 -14.80 -15.23 -7.80
N THR A 200 -13.56 -14.83 -7.52
CA THR A 200 -13.26 -13.67 -6.68
C THR A 200 -12.04 -12.93 -7.22
N THR A 201 -11.91 -11.66 -6.91
CA THR A 201 -10.63 -10.97 -7.01
C THR A 201 -9.89 -11.07 -5.69
N ALA A 202 -8.58 -11.25 -5.74
CA ALA A 202 -7.73 -11.29 -4.56
C ALA A 202 -6.35 -10.69 -4.85
N PHE A 203 -5.82 -9.95 -3.89
CA PHE A 203 -4.43 -9.49 -3.91
C PHE A 203 -3.51 -10.57 -3.34
N GLU A 204 -2.22 -10.45 -3.60
CA GLU A 204 -1.24 -11.32 -2.96
C GLU A 204 -0.88 -10.84 -1.52
N PRO A 205 -0.63 -11.73 -0.59
CA PRO A 205 -0.43 -13.19 -0.77
C PRO A 205 -1.72 -14.03 -0.78
N THR A 206 -2.89 -13.41 -0.63
CA THR A 206 -4.18 -14.11 -0.49
C THR A 206 -4.53 -14.96 -1.73
N ALA A 207 -4.25 -14.47 -2.94
CA ALA A 207 -4.52 -15.22 -4.16
C ALA A 207 -3.73 -16.55 -4.21
N THR A 208 -2.43 -16.49 -3.95
CA THR A 208 -1.56 -17.69 -3.83
C THR A 208 -2.01 -18.60 -2.69
N GLN A 209 -2.48 -18.05 -1.56
CA GLN A 209 -2.97 -18.82 -0.44
C GLN A 209 -4.22 -19.64 -0.82
N LEU A 210 -5.19 -19.04 -1.50
CA LEU A 210 -6.38 -19.75 -2.00
C LEU A 210 -6.00 -20.92 -2.94
N GLU A 211 -5.01 -20.71 -3.80
CA GLU A 211 -4.52 -21.74 -4.71
C GLU A 211 -3.80 -22.88 -3.96
N LYS A 212 -2.96 -22.54 -2.99
CA LYS A 212 -2.24 -23.49 -2.13
C LYS A 212 -3.20 -24.36 -1.29
N GLU A 213 -4.27 -23.77 -0.78
CA GLU A 213 -5.31 -24.47 -0.03
C GLU A 213 -6.23 -25.31 -0.92
N GLY A 214 -6.11 -25.20 -2.24
CA GLY A 214 -6.97 -25.91 -3.20
C GLY A 214 -8.41 -25.40 -3.22
N THR A 215 -8.66 -24.20 -2.70
CA THR A 215 -9.98 -23.56 -2.68
C THR A 215 -10.24 -22.71 -3.91
N GLY A 216 -9.20 -22.38 -4.68
CA GLY A 216 -9.30 -21.61 -5.91
C GLY A 216 -8.08 -21.77 -6.82
N TYR A 217 -8.16 -21.22 -8.02
CA TYR A 217 -7.11 -21.24 -9.04
C TYR A 217 -6.96 -19.85 -9.64
N ILE A 218 -5.77 -19.29 -9.63
CA ILE A 218 -5.47 -18.01 -10.29
C ILE A 218 -5.60 -18.22 -11.81
N VAL A 219 -6.50 -17.49 -12.46
CA VAL A 219 -6.76 -17.63 -13.91
C VAL A 219 -6.19 -16.47 -14.72
N THR A 220 -6.17 -15.24 -14.20
CA THR A 220 -5.53 -14.08 -14.84
C THR A 220 -5.20 -12.98 -13.83
N SER A 221 -4.41 -12.00 -14.26
CA SER A 221 -4.16 -10.76 -13.53
C SER A 221 -5.02 -9.64 -14.11
N ILE A 222 -5.83 -9.01 -13.27
CA ILE A 222 -6.62 -7.84 -13.66
C ILE A 222 -5.69 -6.70 -14.10
N GLY A 223 -4.56 -6.50 -13.42
CA GLY A 223 -3.59 -5.45 -13.77
C GLY A 223 -2.94 -5.62 -15.13
N LYS A 224 -2.71 -6.86 -15.57
CA LYS A 224 -2.23 -7.14 -16.92
C LYS A 224 -3.25 -6.70 -17.98
N ASP A 225 -4.53 -6.91 -17.69
CA ASP A 225 -5.61 -6.75 -18.66
C ASP A 225 -6.20 -5.32 -18.64
N SER A 226 -6.12 -4.61 -17.52
CA SER A 226 -6.55 -3.21 -17.39
C SER A 226 -5.54 -2.18 -17.91
N GLY A 227 -4.27 -2.57 -18.00
CA GLY A 227 -3.19 -1.65 -18.36
C GLY A 227 -2.78 -0.71 -17.22
N LYS A 228 -2.02 0.34 -17.57
CA LYS A 228 -1.49 1.30 -16.59
C LYS A 228 -2.57 2.25 -16.08
N ILE A 229 -2.75 2.24 -14.76
CA ILE A 229 -3.52 3.20 -13.99
C ILE A 229 -2.79 3.51 -12.69
N PRO A 230 -2.92 4.71 -12.10
CA PRO A 230 -2.30 5.03 -10.82
C PRO A 230 -3.10 4.33 -9.71
N TYR A 231 -2.72 3.10 -9.39
CA TYR A 231 -3.56 2.25 -8.55
C TYR A 231 -3.47 2.62 -7.08
N THR A 232 -2.26 2.90 -6.58
CA THR A 232 -2.06 3.48 -5.25
C THR A 232 -1.03 4.59 -5.26
N ALA A 233 -1.33 5.64 -4.52
CA ALA A 233 -0.47 6.77 -4.27
C ALA A 233 -0.50 7.19 -2.80
N TYR A 234 0.55 7.85 -2.36
CA TYR A 234 0.58 8.51 -1.06
C TYR A 234 -0.05 9.89 -1.16
N SER A 235 -0.93 10.17 -0.22
CA SER A 235 -1.62 11.46 -0.11
C SER A 235 -1.49 12.02 1.29
N ALA A 236 -1.56 13.34 1.37
CA ALA A 236 -1.71 14.09 2.61
C ALA A 236 -2.72 15.21 2.41
N THR A 237 -3.30 15.75 3.49
CA THR A 237 -4.19 16.90 3.36
C THR A 237 -3.41 18.13 2.89
N LYS A 238 -4.08 19.10 2.25
CA LYS A 238 -3.45 20.35 1.79
C LYS A 238 -2.73 21.09 2.92
N SER A 239 -3.33 21.14 4.10
CA SER A 239 -2.72 21.77 5.26
C SER A 239 -1.46 21.04 5.68
N TYR A 240 -1.50 19.71 5.75
CA TYR A 240 -0.32 18.91 6.09
C TYR A 240 0.80 19.07 5.06
N MET A 241 0.47 19.04 3.76
CA MET A 241 1.42 19.27 2.66
C MET A 241 2.17 20.59 2.83
N LYS A 242 1.42 21.66 3.15
CA LYS A 242 1.97 23.00 3.36
C LYS A 242 2.89 23.10 4.58
N ASP A 243 2.45 22.52 5.70
CA ASP A 243 3.12 22.68 6.99
C ASP A 243 4.26 21.68 7.21
N ASN A 244 4.30 20.58 6.45
CA ASN A 244 5.24 19.48 6.61
C ASN A 244 5.99 19.11 5.31
N LYS A 245 6.24 20.09 4.43
CA LYS A 245 6.90 19.84 3.13
C LYS A 245 8.22 19.06 3.27
N GLU A 246 9.08 19.44 4.22
CA GLU A 246 10.35 18.75 4.47
C GLU A 246 10.16 17.26 4.85
N VAL A 247 9.11 16.95 5.61
CA VAL A 247 8.79 15.57 5.99
C VAL A 247 8.39 14.76 4.76
N LEU A 248 7.58 15.35 3.88
CA LEU A 248 7.14 14.68 2.66
C LEU A 248 8.29 14.50 1.66
N GLU A 249 9.23 15.44 1.57
CA GLU A 249 10.47 15.29 0.79
C GLU A 249 11.31 14.12 1.32
N LYS A 250 11.53 14.04 2.63
CA LYS A 250 12.25 12.94 3.29
C LYS A 250 11.55 11.58 3.06
N PHE A 251 10.23 11.55 3.25
CA PHE A 251 9.41 10.36 2.99
C PHE A 251 9.54 9.89 1.54
N THR A 252 9.40 10.81 0.60
CA THR A 252 9.48 10.51 -0.83
C THR A 252 10.87 10.07 -1.25
N ARG A 253 11.95 10.62 -0.65
CA ARG A 253 13.33 10.20 -0.89
C ARG A 253 13.58 8.76 -0.43
N ALA A 254 13.11 8.41 0.78
CA ALA A 254 13.18 7.04 1.28
C ALA A 254 12.40 6.06 0.38
N LEU A 255 11.18 6.45 -0.05
CA LEU A 255 10.38 5.67 -0.98
C LEU A 255 11.09 5.47 -2.33
N TYR A 256 11.61 6.54 -2.93
CA TYR A 256 12.31 6.46 -4.21
C TYR A 256 13.54 5.54 -4.13
N LYS A 257 14.30 5.63 -3.05
CA LYS A 257 15.43 4.74 -2.79
C LYS A 257 14.97 3.27 -2.78
N ALA A 258 13.83 2.97 -2.16
CA ALA A 258 13.26 1.63 -2.15
C ALA A 258 12.74 1.18 -3.52
N GLN A 259 12.13 2.08 -4.29
CA GLN A 259 11.68 1.77 -5.66
C GLN A 259 12.88 1.41 -6.56
N MET A 260 13.96 2.17 -6.50
CA MET A 260 15.20 1.86 -7.23
C MET A 260 15.82 0.55 -6.74
N TRP A 261 15.86 0.33 -5.42
CA TRP A 261 16.36 -0.92 -4.85
C TRP A 261 15.54 -2.13 -5.33
N CYS A 262 14.20 -2.05 -5.31
CA CYS A 262 13.32 -3.11 -5.83
C CYS A 262 13.51 -3.38 -7.32
N LYS A 263 13.84 -2.36 -8.11
CA LYS A 263 14.12 -2.50 -9.54
C LYS A 263 15.34 -3.40 -9.78
N ASP A 264 16.41 -3.20 -9.00
CA ASP A 264 17.70 -3.86 -9.19
C ASP A 264 17.80 -5.19 -8.43
N ALA A 265 17.06 -5.36 -7.34
CA ALA A 265 17.07 -6.56 -6.49
C ALA A 265 16.46 -7.78 -7.19
N THR A 266 16.87 -8.97 -6.79
CA THR A 266 16.23 -10.23 -7.17
C THR A 266 14.91 -10.43 -6.43
N ASP A 267 14.03 -11.30 -6.96
CA ASP A 267 12.76 -11.63 -6.29
C ASP A 267 13.01 -12.19 -4.87
N LYS A 268 14.13 -12.91 -4.69
CA LYS A 268 14.53 -13.46 -3.38
C LYS A 268 14.95 -12.35 -2.40
N GLU A 269 15.73 -11.38 -2.84
CA GLU A 269 16.15 -10.25 -2.00
C GLU A 269 14.93 -9.43 -1.57
N ILE A 270 13.97 -9.20 -2.48
CA ILE A 270 12.70 -8.55 -2.13
C ILE A 270 11.96 -9.37 -1.08
N ALA A 271 11.80 -10.69 -1.30
CA ALA A 271 11.12 -11.59 -0.37
C ALA A 271 11.77 -11.58 1.03
N GLU A 272 13.10 -11.64 1.10
CA GLU A 272 13.86 -11.60 2.36
C GLU A 272 13.69 -10.23 3.06
N ALA A 273 13.69 -9.13 2.31
CA ALA A 273 13.50 -7.79 2.86
C ALA A 273 12.10 -7.57 3.46
N ILE A 274 11.05 -8.09 2.82
CA ILE A 274 9.67 -7.89 3.29
C ILE A 274 9.20 -8.96 4.28
N GLN A 275 9.90 -10.09 4.41
CA GLN A 275 9.51 -11.22 5.25
C GLN A 275 9.16 -10.83 6.70
N PRO A 276 9.83 -9.88 7.38
CA PRO A 276 9.45 -9.45 8.72
C PRO A 276 8.04 -8.88 8.85
N TYR A 277 7.44 -8.45 7.75
CA TYR A 277 6.07 -7.93 7.69
C TYR A 277 5.05 -8.99 7.25
N PHE A 278 5.51 -10.16 6.79
CA PHE A 278 4.69 -11.27 6.30
C PHE A 278 5.14 -12.59 6.93
N GLU A 279 5.16 -12.63 8.27
CA GLU A 279 5.69 -13.75 9.07
C GLU A 279 4.95 -15.07 8.81
N ASP A 280 3.68 -15.01 8.43
CA ASP A 280 2.85 -16.19 8.11
C ASP A 280 3.19 -16.82 6.75
N ASN A 281 4.01 -16.13 5.92
CA ASN A 281 4.43 -16.60 4.61
C ASN A 281 5.88 -17.09 4.61
N SER A 282 6.15 -18.20 3.95
CA SER A 282 7.51 -18.65 3.70
C SER A 282 8.23 -17.75 2.67
N ILE A 283 9.57 -17.73 2.71
CA ILE A 283 10.37 -17.01 1.71
C ILE A 283 10.02 -17.46 0.28
N ASP A 284 9.83 -18.75 0.03
CA ASP A 284 9.51 -19.28 -1.31
C ASP A 284 8.15 -18.78 -1.80
N GLU A 285 7.17 -18.63 -0.92
CA GLU A 285 5.87 -18.02 -1.23
C GLU A 285 6.06 -16.54 -1.60
N LEU A 286 6.79 -15.80 -0.78
CA LEU A 286 7.07 -14.38 -1.04
C LEU A 286 7.87 -14.16 -2.33
N VAL A 287 8.80 -15.06 -2.66
CA VAL A 287 9.51 -15.06 -3.97
C VAL A 287 8.54 -15.22 -5.11
N THR A 288 7.59 -16.16 -4.99
CA THR A 288 6.57 -16.39 -6.02
C THR A 288 5.72 -15.16 -6.22
N VAL A 289 5.27 -14.54 -5.15
CA VAL A 289 4.44 -13.33 -5.16
C VAL A 289 5.20 -12.12 -5.72
N ALA A 290 6.43 -11.89 -5.28
CA ALA A 290 7.27 -10.82 -5.80
C ALA A 290 7.50 -10.94 -7.31
N LYS A 291 7.76 -12.17 -7.78
CA LYS A 291 7.89 -12.48 -9.21
C LYS A 291 6.62 -12.17 -10.00
N GLN A 292 5.44 -12.47 -9.45
CA GLN A 292 4.16 -12.16 -10.10
C GLN A 292 3.96 -10.65 -10.25
N TYR A 293 4.15 -9.87 -9.18
CA TYR A 293 4.02 -8.41 -9.24
C TYR A 293 5.06 -7.75 -10.15
N ARG A 294 6.28 -8.23 -10.15
CA ARG A 294 7.31 -7.77 -11.09
C ARG A 294 6.91 -8.06 -12.54
N LYS A 295 6.39 -9.27 -12.81
CA LYS A 295 5.97 -9.69 -14.16
C LYS A 295 4.89 -8.78 -14.76
N ILE A 296 3.96 -8.31 -13.94
CA ILE A 296 2.89 -7.41 -14.39
C ILE A 296 3.31 -5.93 -14.33
N GLY A 297 4.52 -5.63 -13.86
CA GLY A 297 5.00 -4.25 -13.71
C GLY A 297 4.20 -3.45 -12.67
N ALA A 298 3.83 -4.09 -11.56
CA ALA A 298 2.95 -3.50 -10.56
C ALA A 298 3.55 -2.26 -9.89
N TRP A 299 4.86 -2.27 -9.63
CA TRP A 299 5.54 -1.23 -8.88
C TRP A 299 6.08 -0.12 -9.78
N CYS A 300 5.91 1.13 -9.36
CA CYS A 300 6.53 2.27 -10.00
C CYS A 300 8.05 2.24 -9.78
N GLU A 301 8.82 2.64 -10.79
CA GLU A 301 10.28 2.79 -10.68
C GLU A 301 10.72 4.12 -10.05
N ASN A 302 9.80 5.07 -9.93
CA ASN A 302 9.98 6.36 -9.29
C ASN A 302 8.63 6.87 -8.74
N PRO A 303 8.63 7.86 -7.84
CA PRO A 303 7.41 8.34 -7.20
C PRO A 303 6.59 9.33 -8.04
N TYR A 304 6.99 9.68 -9.26
CA TYR A 304 6.30 10.67 -10.07
C TYR A 304 4.93 10.19 -10.53
N PHE A 305 3.92 11.04 -10.37
CA PHE A 305 2.54 10.73 -10.73
C PHE A 305 2.14 11.47 -12.01
N GLU A 306 2.11 10.75 -13.13
CA GLU A 306 1.80 11.29 -14.45
C GLU A 306 0.33 11.71 -14.59
N GLU A 307 0.07 12.85 -15.27
CA GLU A 307 -1.28 13.33 -15.54
C GLU A 307 -2.08 12.34 -16.42
N GLU A 308 -1.44 11.73 -17.41
CA GLU A 308 -2.06 10.70 -18.25
C GLU A 308 -2.57 9.52 -17.41
N SER A 309 -1.85 9.15 -16.36
CA SER A 309 -2.27 8.09 -15.42
C SER A 309 -3.58 8.46 -14.72
N LEU A 310 -3.71 9.70 -14.23
CA LEU A 310 -4.95 10.16 -13.60
C LEU A 310 -6.12 10.15 -14.59
N ASN A 311 -5.89 10.59 -15.83
CA ASN A 311 -6.90 10.58 -16.87
C ASN A 311 -7.37 9.16 -17.19
N ASN A 312 -6.46 8.17 -17.18
CA ASN A 312 -6.81 6.76 -17.34
C ASN A 312 -7.66 6.24 -16.16
N LEU A 313 -7.34 6.64 -14.93
CA LEU A 313 -8.16 6.29 -13.77
C LEU A 313 -9.57 6.90 -13.89
N MET A 314 -9.69 8.18 -14.25
CA MET A 314 -10.99 8.83 -14.42
C MET A 314 -11.83 8.15 -15.51
N LYS A 315 -11.21 7.67 -16.59
CA LYS A 315 -11.88 6.87 -17.62
C LYS A 315 -12.40 5.52 -17.08
N VAL A 316 -11.64 4.85 -16.20
CA VAL A 316 -12.09 3.63 -15.52
C VAL A 316 -13.30 3.96 -14.64
N MET A 317 -13.24 5.03 -13.85
CA MET A 317 -14.33 5.49 -12.99
C MET A 317 -15.58 5.86 -13.78
N GLU A 318 -15.42 6.56 -14.92
CA GLU A 318 -16.52 6.90 -15.83
C GLU A 318 -17.18 5.64 -16.40
N THR A 319 -16.38 4.67 -16.82
CA THR A 319 -16.88 3.38 -17.35
C THR A 319 -17.66 2.58 -16.30
N ALA A 320 -17.27 2.69 -15.04
CA ALA A 320 -18.00 2.10 -13.91
C ALA A 320 -19.25 2.88 -13.50
N GLY A 321 -19.41 4.12 -14.00
CA GLY A 321 -20.51 5.01 -13.60
C GLY A 321 -20.31 5.70 -12.24
N GLU A 322 -19.08 5.74 -11.75
CA GLU A 322 -18.71 6.27 -10.43
C GLU A 322 -18.07 7.67 -10.50
N LEU A 323 -17.85 8.22 -11.70
CA LEU A 323 -17.30 9.56 -11.88
C LEU A 323 -18.43 10.56 -12.10
N GLU A 324 -18.75 11.36 -11.10
CA GLU A 324 -19.72 12.46 -11.23
C GLU A 324 -19.13 13.67 -11.98
N LYS A 325 -17.85 13.97 -11.68
CA LYS A 325 -17.14 15.09 -12.24
C LYS A 325 -15.62 14.82 -12.21
N GLU A 326 -14.94 15.18 -13.28
CA GLU A 326 -13.48 15.17 -13.32
C GLU A 326 -12.88 16.11 -12.26
N ALA A 327 -11.82 15.66 -11.59
CA ALA A 327 -11.03 16.50 -10.71
C ALA A 327 -9.81 17.03 -11.48
N PRO A 328 -9.50 18.36 -11.38
CA PRO A 328 -8.33 18.90 -12.02
C PRO A 328 -7.03 18.29 -11.44
N TYR A 329 -6.13 17.86 -12.32
CA TYR A 329 -4.87 17.25 -11.92
C TYR A 329 -4.06 18.15 -10.97
N ASP A 330 -3.90 19.42 -11.29
CA ASP A 330 -3.15 20.40 -10.51
C ASP A 330 -3.74 20.70 -9.12
N LYS A 331 -4.93 20.18 -8.82
CA LYS A 331 -5.58 20.31 -7.51
C LYS A 331 -5.33 19.10 -6.62
N ILE A 332 -5.40 17.91 -7.19
CA ILE A 332 -5.34 16.66 -6.43
C ILE A 332 -4.02 15.90 -6.57
N VAL A 333 -3.06 16.43 -7.37
CA VAL A 333 -1.71 15.89 -7.50
C VAL A 333 -0.70 17.03 -7.39
N ASP A 334 0.32 16.85 -6.56
CA ASP A 334 1.50 17.70 -6.47
C ASP A 334 2.74 16.88 -6.77
N THR A 335 3.30 17.08 -7.97
CA THR A 335 4.50 16.37 -8.44
C THR A 335 5.80 17.06 -8.05
N SER A 336 5.76 18.27 -7.46
CA SER A 336 6.96 19.04 -7.16
C SER A 336 7.92 18.30 -6.24
N ILE A 337 7.39 17.63 -5.20
CA ILE A 337 8.18 16.85 -4.25
C ILE A 337 8.88 15.66 -4.96
N ALA A 338 8.11 14.90 -5.73
CA ALA A 338 8.66 13.76 -6.47
C ALA A 338 9.71 14.19 -7.50
N GLN A 339 9.47 15.31 -8.21
CA GLN A 339 10.40 15.83 -9.20
C GLN A 339 11.71 16.30 -8.55
N ASP A 340 11.63 17.05 -7.46
CA ASP A 340 12.81 17.53 -6.71
C ASP A 340 13.67 16.34 -6.24
N VAL A 341 13.04 15.32 -5.66
CA VAL A 341 13.71 14.09 -5.19
C VAL A 341 14.36 13.32 -6.34
N ILE A 342 13.70 13.20 -7.50
CA ILE A 342 14.27 12.53 -8.67
C ILE A 342 15.48 13.32 -9.21
N ASP A 343 15.41 14.64 -9.25
CA ASP A 343 16.47 15.48 -9.78
C ASP A 343 17.72 15.50 -8.87
N GLU A 344 17.54 15.37 -7.54
CA GLU A 344 18.64 15.20 -6.59
C GLU A 344 19.43 13.88 -6.78
N ASN A 345 18.85 12.88 -7.44
CA ASN A 345 19.44 11.54 -7.61
C ASN A 345 19.92 11.28 -9.06
N LYS A 346 19.94 12.30 -9.93
CA LYS A 346 20.53 12.24 -11.28
C LYS A 346 22.00 12.59 -11.25
#